data_1029692a6a69c3ef94f38e2e3045d69b
#
_entry.id   1029692a6a69c3ef94f38e2e3045d69b
#
_cell.length_a   1.000
_cell.length_b   1.000
_cell.length_c   1.000
_cell.angle_alpha   90.00
_cell.angle_beta   90.00
_cell.angle_gamma   90.00
#
_symmetry.space_group_name_H-M   'P 1'
#
loop_
_entity.id
_entity.type
_entity.pdbx_description
1 polymer ?
#
loop_
_entity_poly.entity_id
_entity_poly.type
_entity_poly.pdbx_seq_one_letter_code
_entity_poly.pdbx_strand_id
1 'polypeptide(L)'
;MYQAGIDEAGRGSVLGPIVMAIVVAGPKGRKNLNSIGVKDSKLLRPKKRKTLFLKISGGKSGTSYASWVLQPPSVIDSMNLNKLEMMMCLNLIKSVDCMDEIEFIVDDFTDGGWKKLGLPSHVRFETKADTKYVVVGAASILAKVVRDHLMMKALEQEGGPKCSGYPSDPKTIDYLREYNKQHGKFPPSTRLSWATCKRILKKK
;
A
#
# COMPACT_ATOMS: atom_id res chain seq x y z
N MET A 1 21.28 -8.11 -13.35
CA MET A 1 19.85 -8.37 -13.44
C MET A 1 19.09 -7.26 -12.71
N TYR A 2 18.02 -6.74 -13.33
CA TYR A 2 17.09 -5.81 -12.69
C TYR A 2 16.19 -6.54 -11.71
N GLN A 3 15.75 -5.82 -10.67
CA GLN A 3 14.73 -6.29 -9.73
C GLN A 3 13.61 -5.27 -9.64
N ALA A 4 12.38 -5.77 -9.60
CA ALA A 4 11.18 -5.02 -9.30
C ALA A 4 10.63 -5.44 -7.95
N GLY A 5 10.41 -4.50 -7.05
CA GLY A 5 9.76 -4.74 -5.76
C GLY A 5 8.33 -4.23 -5.76
N ILE A 6 7.40 -5.00 -5.23
CA ILE A 6 5.99 -4.64 -5.10
C ILE A 6 5.56 -4.80 -3.65
N ASP A 7 4.86 -3.79 -3.12
CA ASP A 7 4.28 -3.79 -1.76
C ASP A 7 3.02 -2.91 -1.72
N GLU A 8 2.15 -3.14 -0.74
CA GLU A 8 0.92 -2.39 -0.54
C GLU A 8 0.89 -1.64 0.80
N ALA A 9 0.02 -0.63 0.86
CA ALA A 9 -0.34 0.08 2.08
C ALA A 9 -1.84 0.23 2.21
N GLY A 10 -2.33 0.04 3.42
CA GLY A 10 -3.74 0.23 3.73
C GLY A 10 -4.59 -1.03 3.70
N ARG A 11 -4.02 -2.25 3.57
CA ARG A 11 -4.76 -3.51 3.57
C ARG A 11 -5.72 -3.64 4.76
N GLY A 12 -5.24 -3.47 5.98
CA GLY A 12 -6.05 -3.60 7.22
C GLY A 12 -6.76 -2.33 7.68
N SER A 13 -6.76 -1.26 6.87
CA SER A 13 -7.37 0.02 7.23
C SER A 13 -8.88 -0.02 7.05
N VAL A 14 -9.64 0.62 7.96
CA VAL A 14 -11.09 0.80 7.83
C VAL A 14 -11.44 2.10 7.10
N LEU A 15 -10.49 3.05 7.01
CA LEU A 15 -10.64 4.30 6.28
C LEU A 15 -9.62 4.41 5.14
N GLY A 16 -10.04 5.00 4.04
CA GLY A 16 -9.21 5.37 2.91
C GLY A 16 -8.91 4.23 1.93
N PRO A 17 -8.13 4.53 0.89
CA PRO A 17 -7.84 3.59 -0.20
C PRO A 17 -6.84 2.51 0.23
N ILE A 18 -6.75 1.45 -0.58
CA ILE A 18 -5.56 0.61 -0.67
C ILE A 18 -4.68 1.14 -1.79
N VAL A 19 -3.37 1.17 -1.57
CA VAL A 19 -2.38 1.59 -2.57
C VAL A 19 -1.33 0.50 -2.69
N MET A 20 -1.02 0.09 -3.90
CA MET A 20 0.06 -0.84 -4.21
C MET A 20 1.06 -0.14 -5.13
N ALA A 21 2.35 -0.30 -4.87
CA ALA A 21 3.41 0.37 -5.63
C ALA A 21 4.44 -0.63 -6.15
N ILE A 22 5.13 -0.25 -7.22
CA ILE A 22 6.25 -0.96 -7.81
C ILE A 22 7.46 -0.04 -7.93
N VAL A 23 8.65 -0.58 -7.65
CA VAL A 23 9.93 0.09 -7.89
C VAL A 23 10.88 -0.86 -8.59
N VAL A 24 11.42 -0.44 -9.74
CA VAL A 24 12.40 -1.20 -10.52
C VAL A 24 13.78 -0.56 -10.40
N ALA A 25 14.79 -1.36 -10.09
CA ALA A 25 16.17 -0.87 -10.02
C ALA A 25 17.19 -1.94 -10.46
N GLY A 26 18.18 -1.50 -11.23
CA GLY A 26 19.36 -2.29 -11.53
C GLY A 26 20.34 -2.34 -10.35
N PRO A 27 21.49 -3.05 -10.46
CA PRO A 27 22.44 -3.23 -9.37
C PRO A 27 22.93 -1.90 -8.76
N LYS A 28 23.23 -0.91 -9.59
CA LYS A 28 23.66 0.43 -9.13
C LYS A 28 22.55 1.17 -8.39
N GLY A 29 21.32 1.11 -8.91
CA GLY A 29 20.14 1.71 -8.26
C GLY A 29 19.86 1.10 -6.90
N ARG A 30 19.95 -0.24 -6.76
CA ARG A 30 19.79 -0.91 -5.45
C ARG A 30 20.85 -0.49 -4.43
N LYS A 31 22.12 -0.32 -4.84
CA LYS A 31 23.16 0.23 -3.96
C LYS A 31 22.81 1.65 -3.49
N ASN A 32 22.33 2.49 -4.41
CA ASN A 32 21.90 3.86 -4.08
C ASN A 32 20.68 3.88 -3.14
N LEU A 33 19.67 3.03 -3.37
CA LEU A 33 18.54 2.91 -2.47
C LEU A 33 18.97 2.56 -1.04
N ASN A 34 19.89 1.61 -0.88
CA ASN A 34 20.46 1.26 0.42
C ASN A 34 21.22 2.46 1.04
N SER A 35 22.06 3.15 0.28
CA SER A 35 22.88 4.27 0.78
C SER A 35 22.05 5.46 1.28
N ILE A 36 20.88 5.72 0.68
CA ILE A 36 19.97 6.77 1.14
C ILE A 36 19.08 6.35 2.33
N GLY A 37 19.19 5.09 2.77
CA GLY A 37 18.55 4.55 3.96
C GLY A 37 17.12 4.06 3.71
N VAL A 38 16.87 3.49 2.52
CA VAL A 38 15.62 2.75 2.27
C VAL A 38 15.60 1.49 3.13
N LYS A 39 14.51 1.29 3.84
CA LYS A 39 14.22 0.11 4.66
C LYS A 39 12.70 0.04 4.89
N ASP A 40 12.21 -0.97 5.62
CA ASP A 40 10.80 -1.08 6.00
C ASP A 40 10.21 0.29 6.39
N SER A 41 9.16 0.67 5.68
CA SER A 41 8.51 1.99 5.82
C SER A 41 7.96 2.25 7.22
N LYS A 42 7.60 1.19 7.97
CA LYS A 42 7.08 1.26 9.35
C LYS A 42 8.14 1.71 10.34
N LEU A 43 9.42 1.42 10.06
CA LEU A 43 10.57 1.82 10.88
C LEU A 43 11.03 3.27 10.62
N LEU A 44 10.47 3.93 9.62
CA LEU A 44 10.84 5.29 9.24
C LEU A 44 9.90 6.33 9.82
N ARG A 45 10.44 7.45 10.30
CA ARG A 45 9.63 8.62 10.68
C ARG A 45 8.94 9.23 9.45
N PRO A 46 7.73 9.80 9.57
CA PRO A 46 6.97 10.36 8.43
C PRO A 46 7.77 11.34 7.55
N LYS A 47 8.54 12.24 8.16
CA LYS A 47 9.40 13.21 7.44
C LYS A 47 10.45 12.49 6.56
N LYS A 48 11.10 11.46 7.10
CA LYS A 48 12.10 10.67 6.35
C LYS A 48 11.44 9.90 5.19
N ARG A 49 10.25 9.29 5.42
CA ARG A 49 9.50 8.62 4.33
C ARG A 49 9.19 9.59 3.19
N LYS A 50 8.69 10.80 3.50
CA LYS A 50 8.40 11.82 2.47
C LYS A 50 9.66 12.23 1.68
N THR A 51 10.79 12.40 2.35
CA THR A 51 12.07 12.70 1.68
C THR A 51 12.49 11.55 0.74
N LEU A 52 12.37 10.30 1.18
CA LEU A 52 12.70 9.12 0.36
C LEU A 52 11.73 8.96 -0.80
N PHE A 53 10.43 9.17 -0.58
CA PHE A 53 9.42 9.18 -1.63
C PHE A 53 9.82 10.12 -2.79
N LEU A 54 10.20 11.36 -2.50
CA LEU A 54 10.61 12.34 -3.52
C LEU A 54 11.87 11.90 -4.28
N LYS A 55 12.82 11.25 -3.61
CA LYS A 55 14.04 10.73 -4.25
C LYS A 55 13.75 9.53 -5.15
N ILE A 56 12.87 8.62 -4.72
CA ILE A 56 12.50 7.41 -5.44
C ILE A 56 11.66 7.78 -6.67
N SER A 57 10.56 8.50 -6.50
CA SER A 57 9.64 8.88 -7.57
C SER A 57 10.26 9.87 -8.57
N GLY A 58 11.19 10.69 -8.13
CA GLY A 58 11.91 11.66 -9.00
C GLY A 58 13.15 11.09 -9.70
N GLY A 59 13.41 9.78 -9.64
CA GLY A 59 14.56 9.13 -10.30
C GLY A 59 15.93 9.45 -9.68
N LYS A 60 16.01 10.32 -8.69
CA LYS A 60 17.28 10.74 -8.04
C LYS A 60 17.93 9.65 -7.18
N SER A 61 17.22 8.54 -6.97
CA SER A 61 17.73 7.35 -6.27
C SER A 61 18.38 6.33 -7.21
N GLY A 62 18.40 6.58 -8.53
CA GLY A 62 18.86 5.61 -9.53
C GLY A 62 17.86 4.49 -9.79
N THR A 63 16.59 4.69 -9.45
CA THR A 63 15.48 3.82 -9.86
C THR A 63 15.23 4.00 -11.34
N SER A 64 14.97 2.89 -12.04
CA SER A 64 14.67 2.89 -13.48
C SER A 64 13.19 3.15 -13.73
N TYR A 65 12.33 2.70 -12.83
CA TYR A 65 10.89 2.87 -12.90
C TYR A 65 10.28 2.89 -11.50
N ALA A 66 9.25 3.72 -11.30
CA ALA A 66 8.47 3.76 -10.06
C ALA A 66 7.03 4.18 -10.39
N SER A 67 6.06 3.39 -9.94
CA SER A 67 4.64 3.65 -10.18
C SER A 67 3.78 3.10 -9.04
N TRP A 68 2.49 3.45 -9.04
CA TRP A 68 1.51 2.91 -8.09
C TRP A 68 0.12 2.91 -8.69
N VAL A 69 -0.71 2.01 -8.16
CA VAL A 69 -2.15 1.92 -8.41
C VAL A 69 -2.89 2.01 -7.08
N LEU A 70 -4.11 2.47 -7.11
CA LEU A 70 -4.95 2.58 -5.91
C LEU A 70 -6.38 2.12 -6.18
N GLN A 71 -7.06 1.68 -5.10
CA GLN A 71 -8.50 1.40 -5.15
C GLN A 71 -9.21 2.08 -3.98
N PRO A 72 -10.33 2.75 -4.26
CA PRO A 72 -11.13 3.44 -3.24
C PRO A 72 -11.94 2.46 -2.38
N PRO A 73 -12.47 2.91 -1.23
CA PRO A 73 -13.29 2.08 -0.35
C PRO A 73 -14.43 1.35 -1.05
N SER A 74 -15.14 2.00 -1.96
CA SER A 74 -16.27 1.41 -2.70
C SER A 74 -15.89 0.18 -3.54
N VAL A 75 -14.72 0.21 -4.17
CA VAL A 75 -14.20 -0.94 -4.94
C VAL A 75 -13.72 -2.04 -4.00
N ILE A 76 -13.08 -1.67 -2.89
CA ILE A 76 -12.64 -2.63 -1.86
C ILE A 76 -13.83 -3.39 -1.28
N ASP A 77 -14.94 -2.72 -1.04
CA ASP A 77 -16.17 -3.32 -0.50
C ASP A 77 -16.92 -4.22 -1.50
N SER A 78 -16.66 -4.07 -2.80
CA SER A 78 -17.39 -4.77 -3.86
C SER A 78 -16.85 -6.15 -4.22
N MET A 79 -15.62 -6.51 -3.76
CA MET A 79 -15.00 -7.79 -4.11
C MET A 79 -14.09 -8.35 -3.03
N ASN A 80 -13.62 -9.58 -3.23
CA ASN A 80 -12.64 -10.19 -2.35
C ASN A 80 -11.31 -9.44 -2.40
N LEU A 81 -10.76 -9.06 -1.23
CA LEU A 81 -9.56 -8.24 -1.12
C LEU A 81 -8.33 -8.90 -1.76
N ASN A 82 -8.11 -10.20 -1.55
CA ASN A 82 -6.97 -10.90 -2.15
C ASN A 82 -7.05 -10.89 -3.69
N LYS A 83 -8.27 -11.05 -4.24
CA LYS A 83 -8.50 -10.95 -5.68
C LYS A 83 -8.20 -9.54 -6.20
N LEU A 84 -8.66 -8.52 -5.49
CA LEU A 84 -8.38 -7.11 -5.83
C LEU A 84 -6.88 -6.81 -5.84
N GLU A 85 -6.17 -7.20 -4.79
CA GLU A 85 -4.72 -6.99 -4.66
C GLU A 85 -3.95 -7.74 -5.75
N MET A 86 -4.38 -8.97 -6.10
CA MET A 86 -3.78 -9.70 -7.20
C MET A 86 -3.97 -8.98 -8.56
N MET A 87 -5.16 -8.44 -8.82
CA MET A 87 -5.40 -7.62 -10.02
C MET A 87 -4.51 -6.37 -10.04
N MET A 88 -4.36 -5.69 -8.90
CA MET A 88 -3.47 -4.53 -8.78
C MET A 88 -2.01 -4.91 -9.03
N CYS A 89 -1.55 -6.03 -8.46
CA CYS A 89 -0.21 -6.56 -8.64
C CYS A 89 0.08 -6.89 -10.11
N LEU A 90 -0.81 -7.63 -10.77
CA LEU A 90 -0.67 -7.97 -12.19
C LEU A 90 -0.69 -6.74 -13.10
N ASN A 91 -1.48 -5.72 -12.79
CA ASN A 91 -1.47 -4.45 -13.52
C ASN A 91 -0.12 -3.74 -13.41
N LEU A 92 0.49 -3.72 -12.21
CA LEU A 92 1.82 -3.13 -12.01
C LEU A 92 2.91 -3.91 -12.75
N ILE A 93 2.87 -5.24 -12.70
CA ILE A 93 3.82 -6.08 -13.45
C ILE A 93 3.73 -5.78 -14.95
N LYS A 94 2.51 -5.75 -15.51
CA LYS A 94 2.28 -5.47 -16.93
C LYS A 94 2.65 -4.04 -17.37
N SER A 95 2.76 -3.11 -16.42
CA SER A 95 3.16 -1.72 -16.71
C SER A 95 4.67 -1.54 -16.90
N VAL A 96 5.45 -2.61 -16.73
CA VAL A 96 6.91 -2.59 -16.88
C VAL A 96 7.28 -3.26 -18.19
N ASP A 97 8.03 -2.55 -19.04
CA ASP A 97 8.59 -3.12 -20.27
C ASP A 97 9.70 -4.13 -19.97
N CYS A 98 9.99 -5.04 -20.91
CA CYS A 98 11.06 -6.05 -20.79
C CYS A 98 10.90 -6.97 -19.57
N MET A 99 9.70 -7.47 -19.32
CA MET A 99 9.37 -8.26 -18.12
C MET A 99 10.27 -9.49 -17.94
N ASP A 100 10.68 -10.16 -19.03
CA ASP A 100 11.49 -11.39 -18.97
C ASP A 100 12.92 -11.17 -18.41
N GLU A 101 13.41 -9.93 -18.42
CA GLU A 101 14.74 -9.57 -17.91
C GLU A 101 14.72 -9.10 -16.44
N ILE A 102 13.52 -9.04 -15.85
CA ILE A 102 13.30 -8.47 -14.51
C ILE A 102 12.81 -9.55 -13.55
N GLU A 103 13.46 -9.66 -12.41
CA GLU A 103 12.97 -10.46 -11.28
C GLU A 103 11.97 -9.64 -10.47
N PHE A 104 10.69 -10.06 -10.45
CA PHE A 104 9.64 -9.43 -9.65
C PHE A 104 9.56 -10.08 -8.26
N ILE A 105 9.62 -9.26 -7.22
CA ILE A 105 9.55 -9.67 -5.82
C ILE A 105 8.37 -8.93 -5.18
N VAL A 106 7.37 -9.68 -4.75
CA VAL A 106 6.13 -9.16 -4.15
C VAL A 106 6.12 -9.49 -2.66
N ASP A 107 5.80 -8.51 -1.80
CA ASP A 107 5.49 -8.84 -0.40
C ASP A 107 4.20 -9.67 -0.35
N ASP A 108 4.25 -10.84 0.31
CA ASP A 108 3.16 -11.82 0.21
C ASP A 108 1.95 -11.39 1.05
N PHE A 109 0.91 -10.95 0.38
CA PHE A 109 -0.40 -10.62 0.94
C PHE A 109 -1.41 -11.80 0.86
N THR A 110 -1.02 -12.96 0.32
CA THR A 110 -1.91 -14.07 0.00
C THR A 110 -1.78 -15.27 0.92
N ASP A 111 -0.88 -15.23 1.90
CA ASP A 111 -0.51 -16.37 2.75
C ASP A 111 -0.18 -17.64 1.92
N GLY A 112 0.56 -17.46 0.82
CA GLY A 112 0.96 -18.53 -0.08
C GLY A 112 -0.09 -18.95 -1.12
N GLY A 113 -1.24 -18.28 -1.16
CA GLY A 113 -2.30 -18.54 -2.15
C GLY A 113 -1.86 -18.34 -3.61
N TRP A 114 -0.85 -17.51 -3.84
CA TRP A 114 -0.24 -17.24 -5.15
C TRP A 114 0.33 -18.49 -5.84
N LYS A 115 0.74 -19.52 -5.10
CA LYS A 115 1.29 -20.77 -5.63
C LYS A 115 0.36 -21.51 -6.58
N LYS A 116 -0.96 -21.25 -6.47
CA LYS A 116 -1.99 -21.85 -7.32
C LYS A 116 -2.22 -21.10 -8.63
N LEU A 117 -1.54 -19.96 -8.87
CA LEU A 117 -1.84 -19.05 -9.98
C LEU A 117 -1.02 -19.31 -11.24
N GLY A 118 -0.05 -20.25 -11.21
CA GLY A 118 0.78 -20.56 -12.37
C GLY A 118 1.56 -19.34 -12.89
N LEU A 119 2.06 -18.49 -12.02
CA LEU A 119 2.81 -17.29 -12.38
C LEU A 119 4.16 -17.65 -13.02
N PRO A 120 4.70 -16.82 -13.93
CA PRO A 120 6.02 -17.03 -14.50
C PRO A 120 7.10 -17.15 -13.41
N SER A 121 8.16 -17.94 -13.67
CA SER A 121 9.23 -18.22 -12.69
C SER A 121 10.00 -16.99 -12.21
N HIS A 122 9.98 -15.90 -12.97
CA HIS A 122 10.59 -14.63 -12.61
C HIS A 122 9.71 -13.75 -11.69
N VAL A 123 8.49 -14.21 -11.32
CA VAL A 123 7.59 -13.56 -10.36
C VAL A 123 7.50 -14.42 -9.11
N ARG A 124 7.93 -13.89 -7.99
CA ARG A 124 7.84 -14.60 -6.71
C ARG A 124 7.22 -13.72 -5.62
N PHE A 125 6.50 -14.38 -4.74
CA PHE A 125 5.95 -13.77 -3.53
C PHE A 125 6.77 -14.26 -2.34
N GLU A 126 7.11 -13.35 -1.44
CA GLU A 126 7.93 -13.66 -0.28
C GLU A 126 7.45 -12.89 0.95
N THR A 127 7.22 -13.59 2.05
CA THR A 127 6.78 -12.99 3.31
C THR A 127 7.86 -12.07 3.87
N LYS A 128 7.47 -10.84 4.26
CA LYS A 128 8.34 -9.78 4.77
C LYS A 128 9.44 -9.40 3.77
N ALA A 129 9.10 -9.37 2.50
CA ALA A 129 10.03 -9.02 1.43
C ALA A 129 10.52 -7.56 1.56
N ASP A 130 9.72 -6.67 2.14
CA ASP A 130 10.05 -5.27 2.44
C ASP A 130 11.28 -5.11 3.36
N THR A 131 11.55 -6.10 4.21
CA THR A 131 12.74 -6.12 5.08
C THR A 131 13.97 -6.75 4.44
N LYS A 132 13.79 -7.57 3.40
CA LYS A 132 14.86 -8.35 2.75
C LYS A 132 15.36 -7.69 1.46
N TYR A 133 14.47 -7.06 0.70
CA TYR A 133 14.77 -6.51 -0.62
C TYR A 133 14.54 -5.01 -0.65
N VAL A 134 15.59 -4.26 -0.91
CA VAL A 134 15.54 -2.79 -0.92
C VAL A 134 14.54 -2.23 -1.93
N VAL A 135 14.28 -2.92 -3.06
CA VAL A 135 13.27 -2.52 -4.04
C VAL A 135 11.85 -2.65 -3.48
N VAL A 136 11.58 -3.71 -2.67
CA VAL A 136 10.30 -3.88 -1.99
C VAL A 136 10.13 -2.85 -0.88
N GLY A 137 11.18 -2.61 -0.07
CA GLY A 137 11.19 -1.52 0.90
C GLY A 137 10.95 -0.13 0.28
N ALA A 138 11.47 0.10 -0.94
CA ALA A 138 11.20 1.32 -1.70
C ALA A 138 9.72 1.41 -2.15
N ALA A 139 9.15 0.32 -2.63
CA ALA A 139 7.72 0.22 -2.98
C ALA A 139 6.83 0.45 -1.74
N SER A 140 7.19 -0.14 -0.59
CA SER A 140 6.53 0.09 0.70
C SER A 140 6.47 1.57 1.06
N ILE A 141 7.57 2.30 0.90
CA ILE A 141 7.64 3.75 1.15
C ILE A 141 6.70 4.50 0.20
N LEU A 142 6.69 4.18 -1.10
CA LEU A 142 5.81 4.82 -2.06
C LEU A 142 4.34 4.58 -1.73
N ALA A 143 3.95 3.33 -1.56
CA ALA A 143 2.58 2.95 -1.23
C ALA A 143 2.10 3.65 0.06
N LYS A 144 2.93 3.65 1.11
CA LYS A 144 2.60 4.26 2.40
C LYS A 144 2.42 5.76 2.32
N VAL A 145 3.32 6.48 1.63
CA VAL A 145 3.23 7.94 1.52
C VAL A 145 2.02 8.36 0.71
N VAL A 146 1.76 7.70 -0.43
CA VAL A 146 0.59 7.99 -1.27
C VAL A 146 -0.70 7.69 -0.51
N ARG A 147 -0.80 6.51 0.12
CA ARG A 147 -1.99 6.11 0.91
C ARG A 147 -2.28 7.08 2.04
N ASP A 148 -1.29 7.43 2.83
CA ASP A 148 -1.47 8.32 3.98
C ASP A 148 -1.88 9.74 3.52
N HIS A 149 -1.32 10.23 2.42
CA HIS A 149 -1.70 11.52 1.84
C HIS A 149 -3.16 11.53 1.38
N LEU A 150 -3.59 10.51 0.63
CA LEU A 150 -4.96 10.40 0.12
C LEU A 150 -5.98 10.24 1.25
N MET A 151 -5.65 9.45 2.27
CA MET A 151 -6.52 9.29 3.43
C MET A 151 -6.65 10.60 4.20
N MET A 152 -5.56 11.32 4.45
CA MET A 152 -5.61 12.61 5.14
C MET A 152 -6.42 13.65 4.38
N LYS A 153 -6.29 13.69 3.05
CA LYS A 153 -7.08 14.56 2.19
C LYS A 153 -8.58 14.24 2.28
N ALA A 154 -8.94 12.96 2.28
CA ALA A 154 -10.33 12.53 2.45
C ALA A 154 -10.89 12.95 3.82
N LEU A 155 -10.14 12.72 4.90
CA LEU A 155 -10.54 13.15 6.25
C LEU A 155 -10.71 14.67 6.36
N GLU A 156 -9.83 15.45 5.74
CA GLU A 156 -9.94 16.92 5.71
C GLU A 156 -11.23 17.37 5.00
N GLN A 157 -11.57 16.74 3.87
CA GLN A 157 -12.81 17.02 3.14
C GLN A 157 -14.08 16.61 3.90
N GLU A 158 -13.98 15.61 4.76
CA GLU A 158 -15.07 15.10 5.60
C GLU A 158 -15.16 15.82 6.96
N GLY A 159 -14.29 16.79 7.26
CA GLY A 159 -14.19 17.44 8.56
C GLY A 159 -13.70 16.51 9.68
N GLY A 160 -13.03 15.42 9.31
CA GLY A 160 -12.56 14.39 10.24
C GLY A 160 -11.23 14.73 10.92
N PRO A 161 -10.92 14.06 12.03
CA PRO A 161 -9.67 14.28 12.78
C PRO A 161 -8.46 13.66 12.08
N LYS A 162 -7.27 14.12 12.43
CA LYS A 162 -6.02 13.43 12.04
C LYS A 162 -5.91 12.09 12.78
N CYS A 163 -6.17 10.99 12.07
CA CYS A 163 -6.08 9.62 12.58
C CYS A 163 -5.40 8.70 11.56
N SER A 164 -5.05 7.48 11.97
CA SER A 164 -4.34 6.52 11.10
C SER A 164 -5.25 5.81 10.10
N GLY A 165 -6.55 5.78 10.34
CA GLY A 165 -7.54 5.03 9.58
C GLY A 165 -7.57 3.53 9.90
N TYR A 166 -6.74 3.04 10.83
CA TYR A 166 -6.73 1.63 11.24
C TYR A 166 -7.65 1.39 12.43
N PRO A 167 -8.26 0.18 12.55
CA PRO A 167 -9.14 -0.17 13.68
C PRO A 167 -8.44 -0.17 15.04
N SER A 168 -7.12 -0.25 15.08
CA SER A 168 -6.30 -0.19 16.29
C SER A 168 -6.10 1.22 16.84
N ASP A 169 -6.42 2.25 16.04
CA ASP A 169 -6.31 3.65 16.45
C ASP A 169 -7.63 4.11 17.09
N PRO A 170 -7.64 4.46 18.40
CA PRO A 170 -8.84 4.95 19.07
C PRO A 170 -9.48 6.14 18.37
N LYS A 171 -8.68 7.09 17.86
CA LYS A 171 -9.20 8.26 17.12
C LYS A 171 -9.99 7.88 15.87
N THR A 172 -9.56 6.81 15.19
CA THR A 172 -10.31 6.28 14.04
C THR A 172 -11.67 5.73 14.48
N ILE A 173 -11.72 4.99 15.57
CA ILE A 173 -12.97 4.41 16.09
C ILE A 173 -13.92 5.49 16.59
N ASP A 174 -13.41 6.45 17.34
CA ASP A 174 -14.21 7.54 17.89
C ASP A 174 -14.80 8.41 16.76
N TYR A 175 -14.02 8.72 15.73
CA TYR A 175 -14.49 9.43 14.55
C TYR A 175 -15.65 8.68 13.85
N LEU A 176 -15.49 7.38 13.62
CA LEU A 176 -16.53 6.57 12.97
C LEU A 176 -17.82 6.52 13.80
N ARG A 177 -17.72 6.42 15.12
CA ARG A 177 -18.88 6.42 16.03
C ARG A 177 -19.59 7.76 16.02
N GLU A 178 -18.84 8.83 16.20
CA GLU A 178 -19.40 10.18 16.30
C GLU A 178 -20.06 10.59 14.97
N TYR A 179 -19.38 10.36 13.85
CA TYR A 179 -19.95 10.63 12.53
C TYR A 179 -21.25 9.83 12.29
N ASN A 180 -21.25 8.53 12.64
CA ASN A 180 -22.45 7.70 12.49
C ASN A 180 -23.59 8.15 13.43
N LYS A 181 -23.29 8.62 14.63
CA LYS A 181 -24.27 9.17 15.58
C LYS A 181 -24.91 10.46 15.03
N GLN A 182 -24.10 11.35 14.46
CA GLN A 182 -24.58 12.65 13.95
C GLN A 182 -25.33 12.55 12.62
N HIS A 183 -24.86 11.66 11.71
CA HIS A 183 -25.33 11.63 10.32
C HIS A 183 -26.16 10.39 9.97
N GLY A 184 -26.30 9.41 10.85
CA GLY A 184 -26.98 8.14 10.59
C GLY A 184 -26.26 7.21 9.60
N LYS A 185 -25.06 7.59 9.14
CA LYS A 185 -24.25 6.85 8.17
C LYS A 185 -22.75 7.00 8.50
N PHE A 186 -21.90 6.16 7.91
CA PHE A 186 -20.45 6.31 8.00
C PHE A 186 -19.90 7.37 7.02
N PRO A 187 -18.70 7.93 7.29
CA PRO A 187 -18.02 8.82 6.36
C PRO A 187 -17.78 8.15 4.99
N PRO A 188 -17.74 8.90 3.89
CA PRO A 188 -17.51 8.37 2.53
C PRO A 188 -16.18 7.58 2.38
N SER A 189 -15.16 7.96 3.15
CA SER A 189 -13.87 7.25 3.16
C SER A 189 -13.89 5.87 3.84
N THR A 190 -15.06 5.42 4.36
CA THR A 190 -15.17 4.17 5.14
C THR A 190 -15.32 2.95 4.25
N ARG A 191 -14.64 1.86 4.61
CA ARG A 191 -14.83 0.52 4.07
C ARG A 191 -15.93 -0.18 4.87
N LEU A 192 -17.14 -0.15 4.35
CA LEU A 192 -18.36 -0.59 5.06
C LEU A 192 -18.39 -2.08 5.34
N SER A 193 -17.74 -2.89 4.51
CA SER A 193 -17.66 -4.35 4.67
C SER A 193 -16.80 -4.79 5.88
N TRP A 194 -15.98 -3.89 6.44
CA TRP A 194 -15.09 -4.21 7.56
C TRP A 194 -15.85 -4.55 8.85
N ALA A 195 -15.35 -5.55 9.58
CA ALA A 195 -15.94 -5.98 10.87
C ALA A 195 -16.06 -4.83 11.88
N THR A 196 -15.23 -3.79 11.76
CA THR A 196 -15.28 -2.60 12.60
C THR A 196 -16.60 -1.86 12.47
N CYS A 197 -17.11 -1.67 11.24
CA CYS A 197 -18.40 -1.01 10.99
C CYS A 197 -19.55 -1.84 11.59
N LYS A 198 -19.52 -3.16 11.37
CA LYS A 198 -20.53 -4.08 11.95
C LYS A 198 -20.54 -4.03 13.48
N ARG A 199 -19.38 -3.93 14.14
CA ARG A 199 -19.28 -3.80 15.60
C ARG A 199 -19.80 -2.46 16.13
N ILE A 200 -19.59 -1.36 15.39
CA ILE A 200 -20.11 -0.04 15.78
C ILE A 200 -21.65 -0.03 15.70
N LEU A 201 -22.24 -0.61 14.66
CA LEU A 201 -23.71 -0.68 14.51
C LEU A 201 -24.40 -1.57 15.54
N LYS A 202 -23.73 -2.65 15.99
CA LYS A 202 -24.28 -3.58 17.01
C LYS A 202 -24.28 -3.00 18.44
N LYS A 203 -23.53 -1.93 18.70
CA LYS A 203 -23.45 -1.29 20.02
C LYS A 203 -24.43 -0.12 20.19
N LYS A 204 -25.36 0.02 19.26
CA LYS A 204 -26.57 0.82 19.40
C LYS A 204 -27.66 -0.04 20.02
#